data_28859674c31a488710463b72920b5834
#
_entry.id   28859674c31a488710463b72920b5834
#
_cell.length_a   1.000
_cell.length_b   1.000
_cell.length_c   1.000
_cell.angle_alpha   90.00
_cell.angle_beta   90.00
_cell.angle_gamma   90.00
#
_symmetry.space_group_name_H-M   'P 1'
#
loop_
_entity.id
_entity.type
_entity.pdbx_description
1 polymer ?
#
loop_
_entity_poly.entity_id
_entity_poly.type
_entity_poly.pdbx_seq_one_letter_code
_entity_poly.pdbx_strand_id
1 'polypeptide(L)'
;MVRGQKLPIFSASGLPHANLAAQIAKQAKVRGSNEKFAVVFAAMGITFEESNFFVESFKETGAIDRTVLFVNLANDPAIERISTPRMALTAAEYLAFEKDMHVLVIMTDITNYADALREVSAARKEVPGRRGYPGYMYTDLATLYERAGRQNGKKGSITLIPILTMPEDDKTHPIPDLTGYITEGQIILSRDLYRKGIKPPIDVLPSLSRLKDKGIGEGKTRADHANTMNQLFAAYARGKDAKELMTILGEAALTDIDLVYAKFADAFEKEYVSQGYDTDRPIEETLEIGWKLLSMLPRAELKRIDDKFLDLYYGK
;
A
#
# COMPACT_ATOMS: atom_id res chain seq x y z
N MET A 1 1.27 8.62 -3.00
CA MET A 1 0.69 8.15 -4.28
C MET A 1 0.49 9.34 -5.21
N VAL A 2 0.58 9.10 -6.51
CA VAL A 2 0.26 10.12 -7.53
C VAL A 2 -1.25 10.08 -7.82
N ARG A 3 -1.87 11.22 -8.13
CA ARG A 3 -3.29 11.28 -8.49
C ARG A 3 -3.58 10.42 -9.73
N GLY A 4 -4.58 9.56 -9.63
CA GLY A 4 -4.94 8.61 -10.68
C GLY A 4 -4.17 7.29 -10.66
N GLN A 5 -3.30 7.07 -9.68
CA GLN A 5 -2.52 5.84 -9.53
C GLN A 5 -3.37 4.70 -8.95
N LYS A 6 -3.09 3.48 -9.41
CA LYS A 6 -3.56 2.22 -8.82
C LYS A 6 -2.39 1.57 -8.07
N LEU A 7 -2.49 1.47 -6.74
CA LEU A 7 -1.43 0.88 -5.92
C LEU A 7 -2.04 -0.11 -4.92
N PRO A 8 -1.98 -1.41 -5.20
CA PRO A 8 -2.58 -2.42 -4.35
C PRO A 8 -1.77 -2.67 -3.07
N ILE A 9 -2.47 -3.16 -2.05
CA ILE A 9 -1.89 -3.71 -0.83
C ILE A 9 -2.09 -5.22 -0.86
N PHE A 10 -0.98 -5.96 -0.86
CA PHE A 10 -0.96 -7.41 -0.74
C PHE A 10 -0.80 -7.78 0.72
N SER A 11 -1.89 -8.25 1.31
CA SER A 11 -1.95 -8.76 2.68
C SER A 11 -1.95 -10.29 2.71
N ALA A 12 -2.05 -10.84 3.89
CA ALA A 12 -2.25 -12.25 4.14
C ALA A 12 -3.23 -12.45 5.31
N SER A 13 -3.79 -13.64 5.42
CA SER A 13 -4.76 -13.95 6.48
C SER A 13 -4.19 -13.63 7.87
N GLY A 14 -4.96 -12.90 8.67
CA GLY A 14 -4.59 -12.46 10.03
C GLY A 14 -3.60 -11.30 10.09
N LEU A 15 -3.22 -10.69 8.97
CA LEU A 15 -2.45 -9.44 8.98
C LEU A 15 -3.39 -8.22 9.07
N PRO A 16 -2.92 -7.09 9.65
CA PRO A 16 -3.77 -5.96 10.01
C PRO A 16 -4.06 -5.02 8.83
N HIS A 17 -4.48 -5.55 7.69
CA HIS A 17 -4.80 -4.74 6.52
C HIS A 17 -6.02 -3.85 6.73
N ALA A 18 -6.99 -4.27 7.56
CA ALA A 18 -8.14 -3.46 7.92
C ALA A 18 -7.73 -2.17 8.69
N ASN A 19 -6.80 -2.30 9.64
CA ASN A 19 -6.25 -1.14 10.36
C ASN A 19 -5.52 -0.17 9.42
N LEU A 20 -4.72 -0.70 8.49
CA LEU A 20 -4.01 0.12 7.50
C LEU A 20 -5.00 0.80 6.54
N ALA A 21 -6.03 0.09 6.06
CA ALA A 21 -7.08 0.66 5.21
C ALA A 21 -7.82 1.80 5.92
N ALA A 22 -8.20 1.59 7.19
CA ALA A 22 -8.85 2.61 8.00
C ALA A 22 -7.94 3.83 8.21
N GLN A 23 -6.67 3.63 8.54
CA GLN A 23 -5.69 4.71 8.69
C GLN A 23 -5.56 5.54 7.40
N ILE A 24 -5.41 4.89 6.25
CA ILE A 24 -5.31 5.57 4.96
C ILE A 24 -6.59 6.38 4.68
N ALA A 25 -7.77 5.81 4.88
CA ALA A 25 -9.04 6.50 4.65
C ALA A 25 -9.21 7.73 5.55
N LYS A 26 -8.83 7.60 6.83
CA LYS A 26 -8.92 8.70 7.82
C LYS A 26 -7.95 9.85 7.52
N GLN A 27 -6.73 9.54 7.12
CA GLN A 27 -5.63 10.50 7.01
C GLN A 27 -5.41 11.01 5.58
N ALA A 28 -5.99 10.39 4.57
CA ALA A 28 -5.82 10.78 3.18
C ALA A 28 -6.30 12.21 2.92
N LYS A 29 -5.45 12.97 2.22
CA LYS A 29 -5.71 14.36 1.84
C LYS A 29 -4.94 14.71 0.57
N VAL A 30 -5.36 15.75 -0.12
CA VAL A 30 -4.61 16.32 -1.24
C VAL A 30 -3.55 17.27 -0.66
N ARG A 31 -2.28 16.99 -0.93
CA ARG A 31 -1.18 17.78 -0.40
C ARG A 31 -1.15 19.16 -1.07
N GLY A 32 -1.02 20.22 -0.23
CA GLY A 32 -0.75 21.59 -0.68
C GLY A 32 -1.88 22.30 -1.42
N SER A 33 -3.12 21.78 -1.34
CA SER A 33 -4.26 22.40 -2.00
C SER A 33 -5.55 22.27 -1.17
N ASN A 34 -6.48 23.23 -1.37
CA ASN A 34 -7.86 23.18 -0.87
C ASN A 34 -8.82 22.50 -1.87
N GLU A 35 -8.32 21.64 -2.73
CA GLU A 35 -9.15 20.95 -3.70
C GLU A 35 -10.11 19.99 -3.02
N LYS A 36 -11.30 19.84 -3.58
CA LYS A 36 -12.33 18.94 -3.04
C LYS A 36 -11.85 17.51 -3.06
N PHE A 37 -11.98 16.84 -1.92
CA PHE A 37 -11.52 15.47 -1.72
C PHE A 37 -12.63 14.61 -1.11
N ALA A 38 -12.74 13.37 -1.57
CA ALA A 38 -13.63 12.37 -1.00
C ALA A 38 -12.96 10.99 -0.99
N VAL A 39 -13.45 10.12 -0.11
CA VAL A 39 -13.10 8.70 -0.06
C VAL A 39 -14.33 7.89 -0.49
N VAL A 40 -14.11 6.89 -1.33
CA VAL A 40 -15.09 5.85 -1.61
C VAL A 40 -14.52 4.54 -1.09
N PHE A 41 -15.18 3.96 -0.10
CA PHE A 41 -14.73 2.74 0.56
C PHE A 41 -15.68 1.59 0.21
N ALA A 42 -15.15 0.56 -0.47
CA ALA A 42 -15.89 -0.62 -0.86
C ALA A 42 -15.36 -1.85 -0.11
N ALA A 43 -16.15 -2.37 0.80
CA ALA A 43 -15.85 -3.58 1.54
C ALA A 43 -16.67 -4.76 0.99
N MET A 44 -15.97 -5.83 0.62
CA MET A 44 -16.54 -6.99 -0.07
C MET A 44 -16.29 -8.27 0.71
N GLY A 45 -17.37 -8.91 1.18
CA GLY A 45 -17.30 -10.18 1.91
C GLY A 45 -16.60 -10.09 3.26
N ILE A 46 -16.70 -8.95 3.92
CA ILE A 46 -16.11 -8.73 5.25
C ILE A 46 -17.03 -9.25 6.36
N THR A 47 -16.48 -9.47 7.56
CA THR A 47 -17.27 -9.84 8.72
C THR A 47 -18.07 -8.65 9.26
N PHE A 48 -19.07 -8.94 10.07
CA PHE A 48 -19.85 -7.89 10.75
C PHE A 48 -18.98 -7.05 11.70
N GLU A 49 -18.02 -7.69 12.37
CA GLU A 49 -17.08 -7.01 13.26
C GLU A 49 -16.17 -6.04 12.49
N GLU A 50 -15.66 -6.46 11.33
CA GLU A 50 -14.84 -5.58 10.47
C GLU A 50 -15.66 -4.40 9.94
N SER A 51 -16.92 -4.64 9.56
CA SER A 51 -17.83 -3.57 9.13
C SER A 51 -18.05 -2.54 10.23
N ASN A 52 -18.33 -2.99 11.45
CA ASN A 52 -18.49 -2.10 12.60
C ASN A 52 -17.19 -1.34 12.91
N PHE A 53 -16.05 -2.02 12.85
CA PHE A 53 -14.75 -1.38 13.04
C PHE A 53 -14.54 -0.21 12.07
N PHE A 54 -14.84 -0.38 10.78
CA PHE A 54 -14.70 0.71 9.81
C PHE A 54 -15.67 1.86 10.09
N VAL A 55 -16.94 1.56 10.34
CA VAL A 55 -17.96 2.58 10.59
C VAL A 55 -17.62 3.40 11.85
N GLU A 56 -17.30 2.73 12.95
CA GLU A 56 -16.94 3.44 14.20
C GLU A 56 -15.65 4.23 14.04
N SER A 57 -14.63 3.65 13.43
CA SER A 57 -13.35 4.33 13.17
C SER A 57 -13.50 5.59 12.31
N PHE A 58 -14.41 5.57 11.33
CA PHE A 58 -14.69 6.76 10.49
C PHE A 58 -15.54 7.80 11.22
N LYS A 59 -16.49 7.39 12.08
CA LYS A 59 -17.28 8.29 12.90
C LYS A 59 -16.43 9.01 13.95
N GLU A 60 -15.61 8.28 14.69
CA GLU A 60 -14.74 8.83 15.74
C GLU A 60 -13.78 9.92 15.23
N THR A 61 -13.35 9.80 14.00
CA THR A 61 -12.39 10.74 13.39
C THR A 61 -13.05 11.81 12.51
N GLY A 62 -14.39 11.77 12.33
CA GLY A 62 -15.10 12.64 11.39
C GLY A 62 -14.86 12.32 9.92
N ALA A 63 -14.11 11.27 9.62
CA ALA A 63 -13.84 10.87 8.23
C ALA A 63 -15.11 10.40 7.50
N ILE A 64 -16.15 10.03 8.24
CA ILE A 64 -17.45 9.59 7.69
C ILE A 64 -18.09 10.69 6.82
N ASP A 65 -17.92 11.96 7.14
CA ASP A 65 -18.54 13.09 6.43
C ASP A 65 -18.02 13.27 5.00
N ARG A 66 -16.86 12.68 4.69
CA ARG A 66 -16.24 12.71 3.36
C ARG A 66 -16.09 11.33 2.74
N THR A 67 -16.74 10.32 3.33
CA THR A 67 -16.64 8.92 2.90
C THR A 67 -17.97 8.41 2.39
N VAL A 68 -17.98 7.86 1.17
CA VAL A 68 -19.09 7.04 0.66
C VAL A 68 -18.74 5.59 0.92
N LEU A 69 -19.58 4.90 1.70
CA LEU A 69 -19.32 3.55 2.16
C LEU A 69 -20.24 2.54 1.48
N PHE A 70 -19.66 1.56 0.80
CA PHE A 70 -20.34 0.39 0.26
C PHE A 70 -19.87 -0.84 1.03
N VAL A 71 -20.81 -1.56 1.63
CA VAL A 71 -20.49 -2.76 2.44
C VAL A 71 -21.31 -3.94 1.94
N ASN A 72 -20.61 -5.02 1.65
CA ASN A 72 -21.17 -6.35 1.44
C ASN A 72 -20.55 -7.28 2.50
N LEU A 73 -21.42 -7.90 3.29
CA LEU A 73 -21.00 -8.80 4.36
C LEU A 73 -20.69 -10.21 3.82
N ALA A 74 -19.97 -11.01 4.61
CA ALA A 74 -19.58 -12.36 4.24
C ALA A 74 -20.77 -13.30 3.99
N ASN A 75 -21.89 -13.05 4.66
CA ASN A 75 -23.13 -13.81 4.52
C ASN A 75 -24.11 -13.25 3.47
N ASP A 76 -23.78 -12.12 2.82
CA ASP A 76 -24.56 -11.58 1.71
C ASP A 76 -24.32 -12.40 0.41
N PRO A 77 -25.27 -12.38 -0.53
CA PRO A 77 -25.17 -13.12 -1.78
C PRO A 77 -23.91 -12.77 -2.60
N ALA A 78 -23.29 -13.76 -3.25
CA ALA A 78 -22.10 -13.58 -4.08
C ALA A 78 -22.31 -12.57 -5.22
N ILE A 79 -23.53 -12.49 -5.79
CA ILE A 79 -23.84 -11.55 -6.87
C ILE A 79 -23.83 -10.09 -6.39
N GLU A 80 -24.22 -9.82 -5.16
CA GLU A 80 -24.10 -8.48 -4.57
C GLU A 80 -22.65 -8.11 -4.34
N ARG A 81 -21.82 -9.07 -3.90
CA ARG A 81 -20.37 -8.90 -3.75
C ARG A 81 -19.71 -8.51 -5.06
N ILE A 82 -20.09 -9.15 -6.16
CA ILE A 82 -19.61 -8.82 -7.50
C ILE A 82 -20.06 -7.42 -7.94
N SER A 83 -21.25 -6.98 -7.54
CA SER A 83 -21.80 -5.67 -7.90
C SER A 83 -21.20 -4.51 -7.10
N THR A 84 -20.82 -4.76 -5.85
CA THR A 84 -20.36 -3.74 -4.89
C THR A 84 -19.22 -2.85 -5.42
N PRO A 85 -18.10 -3.38 -5.94
CA PRO A 85 -17.01 -2.53 -6.44
C PRO A 85 -17.41 -1.74 -7.70
N ARG A 86 -18.31 -2.27 -8.51
CA ARG A 86 -18.81 -1.57 -9.70
C ARG A 86 -19.65 -0.36 -9.33
N MET A 87 -20.53 -0.50 -8.34
CA MET A 87 -21.34 0.61 -7.81
C MET A 87 -20.44 1.67 -7.15
N ALA A 88 -19.48 1.24 -6.34
CA ALA A 88 -18.52 2.13 -5.70
C ALA A 88 -17.72 2.96 -6.72
N LEU A 89 -17.21 2.33 -7.78
CA LEU A 89 -16.51 3.04 -8.86
C LEU A 89 -17.41 3.99 -9.62
N THR A 90 -18.69 3.65 -9.84
CA THR A 90 -19.65 4.55 -10.49
C THR A 90 -19.91 5.80 -9.63
N ALA A 91 -20.03 5.64 -8.32
CA ALA A 91 -20.10 6.79 -7.41
C ALA A 91 -18.81 7.63 -7.43
N ALA A 92 -17.65 6.97 -7.46
CA ALA A 92 -16.36 7.65 -7.55
C ALA A 92 -16.21 8.45 -8.87
N GLU A 93 -16.62 7.89 -9.99
CA GLU A 93 -16.62 8.57 -11.30
C GLU A 93 -17.52 9.81 -11.30
N TYR A 94 -18.71 9.71 -10.72
CA TYR A 94 -19.60 10.87 -10.59
C TYR A 94 -18.96 11.98 -9.75
N LEU A 95 -18.40 11.64 -8.60
CA LEU A 95 -17.71 12.62 -7.74
C LEU A 95 -16.48 13.22 -8.43
N ALA A 96 -15.68 12.40 -9.11
CA ALA A 96 -14.45 12.86 -9.74
C ALA A 96 -14.73 13.70 -11.00
N PHE A 97 -15.59 13.22 -11.90
CA PHE A 97 -15.69 13.78 -13.26
C PHE A 97 -16.89 14.70 -13.44
N GLU A 98 -17.92 14.63 -12.58
CA GLU A 98 -19.06 15.56 -12.61
C GLU A 98 -19.04 16.59 -11.47
N LYS A 99 -18.30 16.32 -10.37
CA LYS A 99 -18.15 17.23 -9.23
C LYS A 99 -16.76 17.82 -9.09
N ASP A 100 -15.82 17.46 -9.99
CA ASP A 100 -14.43 17.91 -9.99
C ASP A 100 -13.70 17.63 -8.69
N MET A 101 -13.93 16.47 -8.09
CA MET A 101 -13.30 16.05 -6.84
C MET A 101 -12.10 15.14 -7.08
N HIS A 102 -11.14 15.14 -6.15
CA HIS A 102 -10.13 14.08 -6.08
C HIS A 102 -10.66 12.97 -5.19
N VAL A 103 -10.86 11.79 -5.76
CA VAL A 103 -11.47 10.66 -5.06
C VAL A 103 -10.42 9.58 -4.81
N LEU A 104 -10.29 9.15 -3.55
CA LEU A 104 -9.55 7.95 -3.18
C LEU A 104 -10.53 6.80 -3.05
N VAL A 105 -10.37 5.78 -3.86
CA VAL A 105 -11.16 4.54 -3.77
C VAL A 105 -10.32 3.48 -3.05
N ILE A 106 -10.86 2.91 -1.99
CA ILE A 106 -10.27 1.77 -1.28
C ILE A 106 -11.22 0.58 -1.44
N MET A 107 -10.72 -0.53 -1.93
CA MET A 107 -11.48 -1.77 -2.11
C MET A 107 -10.87 -2.90 -1.29
N THR A 108 -11.63 -3.49 -0.38
CA THR A 108 -11.22 -4.61 0.47
C THR A 108 -12.37 -5.61 0.62
N ASP A 109 -12.28 -6.91 0.42
CA ASP A 109 -11.12 -7.66 -0.03
C ASP A 109 -11.32 -8.13 -1.47
N ILE A 110 -10.34 -7.89 -2.31
CA ILE A 110 -10.38 -8.32 -3.73
C ILE A 110 -10.35 -9.85 -3.84
N THR A 111 -9.80 -10.56 -2.86
CA THR A 111 -9.80 -12.02 -2.82
C THR A 111 -11.22 -12.54 -2.64
N ASN A 112 -12.00 -11.96 -1.73
CA ASN A 112 -13.41 -12.31 -1.56
C ASN A 112 -14.24 -12.00 -2.81
N TYR A 113 -13.91 -10.91 -3.51
CA TYR A 113 -14.51 -10.58 -4.81
C TYR A 113 -14.21 -11.65 -5.87
N ALA A 114 -12.94 -12.05 -6.00
CA ALA A 114 -12.54 -13.08 -6.96
C ALA A 114 -13.14 -14.45 -6.62
N ASP A 115 -13.27 -14.78 -5.34
CA ASP A 115 -13.94 -16.01 -4.90
C ASP A 115 -15.43 -16.00 -5.24
N ALA A 116 -16.11 -14.85 -5.16
CA ALA A 116 -17.49 -14.71 -5.62
C ALA A 116 -17.61 -14.91 -7.15
N LEU A 117 -16.64 -14.39 -7.93
CA LEU A 117 -16.58 -14.68 -9.39
C LEU A 117 -16.41 -16.18 -9.65
N ARG A 118 -15.54 -16.85 -8.92
CA ARG A 118 -15.34 -18.31 -9.03
C ARG A 118 -16.60 -19.09 -8.70
N GLU A 119 -17.30 -18.71 -7.64
CA GLU A 119 -18.56 -19.33 -7.22
C GLU A 119 -19.65 -19.20 -8.32
N VAL A 120 -19.84 -18.00 -8.85
CA VAL A 120 -20.83 -17.73 -9.89
C VAL A 120 -20.47 -18.44 -11.21
N SER A 121 -19.19 -18.43 -11.60
CA SER A 121 -18.70 -19.14 -12.78
C SER A 121 -18.92 -20.66 -12.67
N ALA A 122 -18.64 -21.23 -11.50
CA ALA A 122 -18.89 -22.66 -11.23
C ALA A 122 -20.39 -23.00 -11.30
N ALA A 123 -21.26 -22.15 -10.73
CA ALA A 123 -22.71 -22.32 -10.78
C ALA A 123 -23.25 -22.28 -12.23
N ARG A 124 -22.61 -21.49 -13.10
CA ARG A 124 -22.91 -21.41 -14.54
C ARG A 124 -22.29 -22.52 -15.37
N LYS A 125 -21.52 -23.42 -14.74
CA LYS A 125 -20.81 -24.52 -15.42
C LYS A 125 -19.83 -24.01 -16.50
N GLU A 126 -19.24 -22.85 -16.30
CA GLU A 126 -18.21 -22.32 -17.18
C GLU A 126 -16.92 -23.13 -17.06
N VAL A 127 -16.13 -23.19 -18.14
CA VAL A 127 -14.84 -23.90 -18.11
C VAL A 127 -13.88 -23.16 -17.16
N PRO A 128 -13.38 -23.83 -16.10
CA PRO A 128 -12.51 -23.19 -15.15
C PRO A 128 -11.13 -22.92 -15.73
N GLY A 129 -10.57 -21.75 -15.39
CA GLY A 129 -9.17 -21.41 -15.62
C GLY A 129 -8.25 -21.86 -14.47
N ARG A 130 -7.12 -21.17 -14.33
CA ARG A 130 -6.11 -21.47 -13.31
C ARG A 130 -6.73 -21.41 -11.89
N ARG A 131 -6.48 -22.42 -11.07
CA ARG A 131 -7.01 -22.59 -9.70
C ARG A 131 -8.54 -22.50 -9.58
N GLY A 132 -9.27 -22.82 -10.66
CA GLY A 132 -10.74 -22.80 -10.67
C GLY A 132 -11.38 -21.43 -10.84
N TYR A 133 -10.60 -20.37 -11.01
CA TYR A 133 -11.12 -19.05 -11.35
C TYR A 133 -11.62 -18.99 -12.79
N PRO A 134 -12.58 -18.10 -13.12
CA PRO A 134 -13.03 -17.95 -14.50
C PRO A 134 -11.90 -17.48 -15.42
N GLY A 135 -11.88 -17.97 -16.65
CA GLY A 135 -10.85 -17.59 -17.64
C GLY A 135 -10.79 -16.08 -17.94
N TYR A 136 -11.89 -15.37 -17.70
CA TYR A 136 -12.01 -13.92 -17.89
C TYR A 136 -11.61 -13.11 -16.64
N MET A 137 -11.08 -13.71 -15.58
CA MET A 137 -10.77 -12.98 -14.33
C MET A 137 -9.80 -11.80 -14.56
N TYR A 138 -8.79 -11.97 -15.44
CA TYR A 138 -7.89 -10.87 -15.80
C TYR A 138 -8.65 -9.67 -16.38
N THR A 139 -9.48 -9.91 -17.40
CA THR A 139 -10.28 -8.86 -18.04
C THR A 139 -11.26 -8.22 -17.07
N ASP A 140 -11.87 -9.02 -16.19
CA ASP A 140 -12.81 -8.52 -15.19
C ASP A 140 -12.13 -7.59 -14.18
N LEU A 141 -10.98 -8.00 -13.60
CA LEU A 141 -10.18 -7.15 -12.72
C LEU A 141 -9.67 -5.90 -13.46
N ALA A 142 -9.23 -6.04 -14.71
CA ALA A 142 -8.79 -4.91 -15.53
C ALA A 142 -9.92 -3.89 -15.73
N THR A 143 -11.16 -4.34 -16.01
CA THR A 143 -12.32 -3.44 -16.16
C THR A 143 -12.65 -2.67 -14.88
N LEU A 144 -12.33 -3.20 -13.71
CA LEU A 144 -12.47 -2.47 -12.45
C LEU A 144 -11.31 -1.47 -12.26
N TYR A 145 -10.07 -1.94 -12.37
CA TYR A 145 -8.91 -1.13 -12.02
C TYR A 145 -8.65 0.00 -13.02
N GLU A 146 -8.92 -0.20 -14.31
CA GLU A 146 -8.73 0.82 -15.34
C GLU A 146 -9.75 1.98 -15.28
N ARG A 147 -10.78 1.89 -14.44
CA ARG A 147 -11.67 3.02 -14.12
C ARG A 147 -10.99 4.08 -13.27
N ALA A 148 -9.90 3.74 -12.59
CA ALA A 148 -9.07 4.71 -11.88
C ALA A 148 -8.16 5.47 -12.85
N GLY A 149 -8.00 6.77 -12.62
CA GLY A 149 -7.16 7.60 -13.47
C GLY A 149 -7.56 9.07 -13.48
N ARG A 150 -7.13 9.76 -14.52
CA ARG A 150 -7.49 11.13 -14.84
C ARG A 150 -8.03 11.17 -16.27
N GLN A 151 -9.05 11.99 -16.50
CA GLN A 151 -9.62 12.21 -17.84
C GLN A 151 -9.18 13.55 -18.38
N ASN A 152 -8.89 13.61 -19.70
CA ASN A 152 -8.60 14.86 -20.36
C ASN A 152 -9.79 15.83 -20.28
N GLY A 153 -9.53 17.09 -19.93
CA GLY A 153 -10.56 18.10 -19.78
C GLY A 153 -11.33 18.07 -18.45
N LYS A 154 -11.09 17.09 -17.57
CA LYS A 154 -11.65 17.02 -16.22
C LYS A 154 -10.60 17.37 -15.17
N LYS A 155 -11.00 18.07 -14.10
CA LYS A 155 -10.10 18.47 -13.01
C LYS A 155 -9.93 17.35 -11.98
N GLY A 156 -10.97 16.56 -11.76
CA GLY A 156 -10.99 15.47 -10.81
C GLY A 156 -10.08 14.29 -11.17
N SER A 157 -9.93 13.37 -10.24
CA SER A 157 -9.16 12.14 -10.43
C SER A 157 -9.69 11.04 -9.54
N ILE A 158 -9.49 9.78 -9.95
CA ILE A 158 -9.75 8.60 -9.13
C ILE A 158 -8.42 7.89 -8.88
N THR A 159 -8.01 7.84 -7.62
CA THR A 159 -6.85 7.10 -7.14
C THR A 159 -7.35 5.84 -6.45
N LEU A 160 -6.77 4.67 -6.75
CA LEU A 160 -7.30 3.38 -6.31
C LEU A 160 -6.29 2.60 -5.46
N ILE A 161 -6.75 2.10 -4.33
CA ILE A 161 -6.03 1.15 -3.47
C ILE A 161 -6.88 -0.13 -3.37
N PRO A 162 -6.65 -1.13 -4.25
CA PRO A 162 -7.21 -2.44 -4.04
C PRO A 162 -6.40 -3.18 -2.97
N ILE A 163 -7.09 -3.78 -2.00
CA ILE A 163 -6.48 -4.58 -0.94
C ILE A 163 -6.91 -6.03 -1.17
N LEU A 164 -5.96 -6.92 -1.17
CA LEU A 164 -6.19 -8.34 -1.33
C LEU A 164 -5.46 -9.16 -0.25
N THR A 165 -6.05 -10.27 0.12
CA THR A 165 -5.44 -11.27 0.98
C THR A 165 -4.87 -12.39 0.12
N MET A 166 -3.55 -12.58 0.16
CA MET A 166 -2.89 -13.66 -0.60
C MET A 166 -3.22 -15.02 0.03
N PRO A 167 -3.89 -15.94 -0.70
CA PRO A 167 -4.07 -17.29 -0.21
C PRO A 167 -2.71 -17.96 0.02
N GLU A 168 -2.53 -18.62 1.19
CA GLU A 168 -1.29 -19.31 1.56
C GLU A 168 -0.03 -18.42 1.57
N ASP A 169 -0.18 -17.09 1.69
CA ASP A 169 0.90 -16.09 1.56
C ASP A 169 1.61 -16.15 0.18
N ASP A 170 0.96 -16.76 -0.83
CA ASP A 170 1.51 -17.03 -2.16
C ASP A 170 1.31 -15.84 -3.12
N LYS A 171 2.40 -15.12 -3.39
CA LYS A 171 2.42 -14.00 -4.36
C LYS A 171 2.18 -14.43 -5.81
N THR A 172 2.37 -15.73 -6.13
CA THR A 172 2.17 -16.30 -7.47
C THR A 172 0.74 -16.80 -7.70
N HIS A 173 -0.12 -16.68 -6.66
CA HIS A 173 -1.54 -16.97 -6.79
C HIS A 173 -2.19 -16.05 -7.84
N PRO A 174 -3.18 -16.51 -8.65
CA PRO A 174 -3.76 -15.70 -9.72
C PRO A 174 -4.22 -14.31 -9.31
N ILE A 175 -4.74 -14.11 -8.11
CA ILE A 175 -5.27 -12.82 -7.66
C ILE A 175 -4.16 -11.78 -7.50
N PRO A 176 -3.11 -11.97 -6.68
CA PRO A 176 -2.02 -11.01 -6.59
C PRO A 176 -1.23 -10.89 -7.90
N ASP A 177 -1.01 -12.00 -8.62
CA ASP A 177 -0.28 -12.00 -9.88
C ASP A 177 -0.95 -11.09 -10.92
N LEU A 178 -2.24 -11.30 -11.21
CA LEU A 178 -3.00 -10.47 -12.15
C LEU A 178 -3.12 -9.02 -11.69
N THR A 179 -3.36 -8.79 -10.40
CA THR A 179 -3.44 -7.44 -9.83
C THR A 179 -2.11 -6.69 -10.02
N GLY A 180 -0.97 -7.35 -9.80
CA GLY A 180 0.35 -6.77 -10.01
C GLY A 180 0.65 -6.38 -11.46
N TYR A 181 0.09 -7.13 -12.43
CA TYR A 181 0.21 -6.81 -13.85
C TYR A 181 -0.58 -5.56 -14.26
N ILE A 182 -1.79 -5.39 -13.72
CA ILE A 182 -2.71 -4.32 -14.12
C ILE A 182 -2.34 -2.99 -13.46
N THR A 183 -1.76 -3.03 -12.26
CA THR A 183 -1.51 -1.84 -11.42
C THR A 183 -0.08 -1.30 -11.52
N GLU A 184 0.17 -0.11 -10.95
CA GLU A 184 1.47 0.57 -11.04
C GLU A 184 2.39 0.31 -9.85
N GLY A 185 2.38 -0.90 -9.31
CA GLY A 185 3.23 -1.32 -8.20
C GLY A 185 2.47 -2.13 -7.17
N GLN A 186 3.04 -2.32 -6.00
CA GLN A 186 2.40 -3.00 -4.86
C GLN A 186 3.03 -2.59 -3.53
N ILE A 187 2.24 -2.65 -2.47
CA ILE A 187 2.69 -2.62 -1.07
C ILE A 187 2.44 -4.01 -0.50
N ILE A 188 3.45 -4.63 0.10
CA ILE A 188 3.35 -5.99 0.62
C ILE A 188 3.46 -5.96 2.14
N LEU A 189 2.51 -6.61 2.83
CA LEU A 189 2.58 -6.81 4.27
C LEU A 189 3.32 -8.11 4.59
N SER A 190 4.16 -8.08 5.63
CA SER A 190 5.00 -9.19 6.07
C SER A 190 4.51 -9.77 7.40
N ARG A 191 4.33 -11.08 7.43
CA ARG A 191 4.00 -11.81 8.65
C ARG A 191 5.15 -11.76 9.67
N ASP A 192 6.40 -11.78 9.21
CA ASP A 192 7.57 -11.73 10.07
C ASP A 192 7.72 -10.36 10.75
N LEU A 193 7.49 -9.27 10.01
CA LEU A 193 7.47 -7.93 10.60
C LEU A 193 6.29 -7.75 11.57
N TYR A 194 5.14 -8.34 11.27
CA TYR A 194 3.99 -8.33 12.16
C TYR A 194 4.30 -9.03 13.49
N ARG A 195 4.95 -10.21 13.44
CA ARG A 195 5.39 -10.93 14.63
C ARG A 195 6.42 -10.15 15.46
N LYS A 196 7.25 -9.33 14.82
CA LYS A 196 8.18 -8.40 15.48
C LYS A 196 7.49 -7.18 16.10
N GLY A 197 6.18 -7.01 15.92
CA GLY A 197 5.43 -5.87 16.44
C GLY A 197 5.55 -4.59 15.60
N ILE A 198 6.08 -4.67 14.37
CA ILE A 198 6.16 -3.54 13.44
C ILE A 198 4.75 -3.18 12.92
N LYS A 199 4.36 -1.91 13.04
CA LYS A 199 3.01 -1.42 12.69
C LYS A 199 3.09 -0.13 11.87
N PRO A 200 2.60 -0.11 10.61
CA PRO A 200 2.16 -1.26 9.80
C PRO A 200 3.34 -2.16 9.40
N PRO A 201 3.13 -3.48 9.23
CA PRO A 201 4.20 -4.44 8.93
C PRO A 201 4.54 -4.47 7.43
N ILE A 202 4.93 -3.34 6.86
CA ILE A 202 5.23 -3.21 5.43
C ILE A 202 6.60 -3.78 5.12
N ASP A 203 6.66 -4.76 4.23
CA ASP A 203 7.91 -5.27 3.68
C ASP A 203 8.39 -4.34 2.56
N VAL A 204 9.39 -3.55 2.87
CA VAL A 204 9.87 -2.47 1.98
C VAL A 204 10.55 -3.00 0.72
N LEU A 205 11.29 -4.11 0.81
CA LEU A 205 12.10 -4.60 -0.32
C LEU A 205 11.27 -5.06 -1.52
N PRO A 206 10.20 -5.86 -1.37
CA PRO A 206 9.35 -6.24 -2.48
C PRO A 206 8.25 -5.21 -2.78
N SER A 207 8.10 -4.17 -1.97
CA SER A 207 7.15 -3.09 -2.20
C SER A 207 7.73 -2.05 -3.16
N LEU A 208 6.95 -1.63 -4.14
CA LEU A 208 7.38 -0.64 -5.11
C LEU A 208 6.22 0.20 -5.66
N SER A 209 6.52 1.39 -6.15
CA SER A 209 5.62 2.19 -6.99
C SER A 209 6.36 2.59 -8.27
N ARG A 210 5.81 2.21 -9.43
CA ARG A 210 6.40 2.58 -10.75
C ARG A 210 6.26 4.09 -11.04
N LEU A 211 5.40 4.79 -10.30
CA LEU A 211 5.17 6.23 -10.47
C LEU A 211 5.84 7.07 -9.38
N LYS A 212 6.72 6.49 -8.56
CA LYS A 212 7.36 7.18 -7.43
C LYS A 212 8.02 8.50 -7.84
N ASP A 213 8.76 8.51 -8.94
CA ASP A 213 9.52 9.68 -9.40
C ASP A 213 8.63 10.85 -9.84
N LYS A 214 7.36 10.57 -10.17
CA LYS A 214 6.36 11.60 -10.46
C LYS A 214 5.80 12.27 -9.20
N GLY A 215 6.00 11.65 -8.02
CA GLY A 215 5.44 12.11 -6.74
C GLY A 215 6.44 12.71 -5.77
N ILE A 216 7.75 12.66 -6.06
CA ILE A 216 8.82 13.07 -5.15
C ILE A 216 9.76 14.10 -5.80
N GLY A 217 10.56 14.76 -4.97
CA GLY A 217 11.58 15.72 -5.41
C GLY A 217 11.13 17.17 -5.31
N GLU A 218 11.94 18.06 -5.88
CA GLU A 218 11.75 19.51 -5.81
C GLU A 218 10.37 19.95 -6.30
N GLY A 219 9.72 20.84 -5.56
CA GLY A 219 8.35 21.29 -5.84
C GLY A 219 7.23 20.33 -5.43
N LYS A 220 7.56 19.12 -4.97
CA LYS A 220 6.60 18.10 -4.51
C LYS A 220 6.87 17.63 -3.09
N THR A 221 8.13 17.32 -2.82
CA THR A 221 8.64 16.95 -1.49
C THR A 221 9.96 17.69 -1.26
N ARG A 222 10.83 17.21 -0.37
CA ARG A 222 12.16 17.78 -0.19
C ARG A 222 13.11 17.33 -1.31
N ALA A 223 14.07 18.19 -1.71
CA ALA A 223 14.95 17.94 -2.86
C ALA A 223 15.82 16.68 -2.72
N ASP A 224 16.21 16.33 -1.48
CA ASP A 224 17.02 15.15 -1.17
C ASP A 224 16.22 13.83 -1.15
N HIS A 225 14.88 13.88 -1.26
CA HIS A 225 14.02 12.70 -1.05
C HIS A 225 14.43 11.49 -1.90
N ALA A 226 14.70 11.69 -3.19
CA ALA A 226 15.07 10.59 -4.09
C ALA A 226 16.41 9.94 -3.67
N ASN A 227 17.41 10.74 -3.32
CA ASN A 227 18.72 10.27 -2.88
C ASN A 227 18.61 9.52 -1.54
N THR A 228 17.92 10.12 -0.58
CA THR A 228 17.68 9.56 0.76
C THR A 228 16.96 8.22 0.66
N MET A 229 15.87 8.15 -0.09
CA MET A 229 15.11 6.92 -0.31
C MET A 229 15.97 5.80 -0.94
N ASN A 230 16.72 6.12 -2.00
CA ASN A 230 17.55 5.13 -2.67
C ASN A 230 18.68 4.61 -1.78
N GLN A 231 19.24 5.46 -0.92
CA GLN A 231 20.28 5.05 0.03
C GLN A 231 19.69 4.22 1.18
N LEU A 232 18.55 4.62 1.76
CA LEU A 232 17.85 3.86 2.79
C LEU A 232 17.48 2.45 2.30
N PHE A 233 16.93 2.36 1.08
CA PHE A 233 16.57 1.09 0.47
C PHE A 233 17.78 0.17 0.30
N ALA A 234 18.88 0.69 -0.24
CA ALA A 234 20.12 -0.07 -0.43
C ALA A 234 20.77 -0.50 0.90
N ALA A 235 20.76 0.39 1.89
CA ALA A 235 21.30 0.08 3.22
C ALA A 235 20.45 -0.98 3.94
N TYR A 236 19.13 -0.88 3.83
CA TYR A 236 18.23 -1.88 4.41
C TYR A 236 18.39 -3.25 3.74
N ALA A 237 18.50 -3.31 2.41
CA ALA A 237 18.76 -4.56 1.67
C ALA A 237 20.05 -5.22 2.18
N ARG A 238 21.17 -4.48 2.21
CA ARG A 238 22.45 -4.99 2.72
C ARG A 238 22.37 -5.44 4.19
N GLY A 239 21.61 -4.71 5.02
CA GLY A 239 21.39 -5.10 6.42
C GLY A 239 20.60 -6.39 6.56
N LYS A 240 19.63 -6.64 5.69
CA LYS A 240 18.88 -7.91 5.65
C LYS A 240 19.77 -9.07 5.24
N ASP A 241 20.59 -8.87 4.20
CA ASP A 241 21.57 -9.87 3.73
C ASP A 241 22.58 -10.21 4.84
N ALA A 242 23.09 -9.20 5.55
CA ALA A 242 24.00 -9.40 6.69
C ALA A 242 23.35 -10.22 7.82
N LYS A 243 22.08 -9.95 8.12
CA LYS A 243 21.32 -10.71 9.16
C LYS A 243 21.05 -12.15 8.74
N GLU A 244 20.79 -12.39 7.47
CA GLU A 244 20.63 -13.73 6.93
C GLU A 244 21.94 -14.53 7.03
N LEU A 245 23.07 -13.92 6.62
CA LEU A 245 24.39 -14.52 6.80
C LEU A 245 24.72 -14.79 8.26
N MET A 246 24.40 -13.86 9.16
CA MET A 246 24.59 -14.04 10.61
C MET A 246 23.82 -15.23 11.14
N THR A 247 22.60 -15.46 10.64
CA THR A 247 21.77 -16.60 11.05
C THR A 247 22.34 -17.93 10.58
N ILE A 248 22.98 -17.97 9.40
CA ILE A 248 23.50 -19.19 8.78
C ILE A 248 24.91 -19.52 9.28
N LEU A 249 25.78 -18.53 9.35
CA LEU A 249 27.23 -18.70 9.59
C LEU A 249 27.69 -18.23 10.98
N GLY A 250 26.84 -17.56 11.73
CA GLY A 250 27.18 -16.94 13.01
C GLY A 250 27.77 -15.54 12.86
N GLU A 251 27.77 -14.77 13.95
CA GLU A 251 28.23 -13.38 14.00
C GLU A 251 29.73 -13.24 13.68
N ALA A 252 30.53 -14.22 14.04
CA ALA A 252 31.99 -14.23 13.77
C ALA A 252 32.37 -14.27 12.27
N ALA A 253 31.42 -14.60 11.40
CA ALA A 253 31.66 -14.63 9.95
C ALA A 253 31.43 -13.25 9.27
N LEU A 254 30.88 -12.27 10.01
CA LEU A 254 30.57 -10.95 9.50
C LEU A 254 31.75 -9.99 9.68
N THR A 255 31.89 -9.06 8.74
CA THR A 255 32.81 -7.94 8.93
C THR A 255 32.20 -6.88 9.85
N ASP A 256 33.05 -6.02 10.42
CA ASP A 256 32.57 -4.93 11.30
C ASP A 256 31.52 -4.05 10.61
N ILE A 257 31.68 -3.79 9.32
CA ILE A 257 30.73 -2.99 8.55
C ILE A 257 29.39 -3.73 8.34
N ASP A 258 29.40 -5.05 8.16
CA ASP A 258 28.18 -5.84 8.03
C ASP A 258 27.39 -5.88 9.35
N LEU A 259 28.06 -5.89 10.49
CA LEU A 259 27.44 -5.73 11.80
C LEU A 259 26.76 -4.37 11.95
N VAL A 260 27.37 -3.29 11.44
CA VAL A 260 26.74 -1.96 11.42
C VAL A 260 25.48 -1.96 10.56
N TYR A 261 25.53 -2.58 9.36
CA TYR A 261 24.35 -2.69 8.49
C TYR A 261 23.24 -3.58 9.09
N ALA A 262 23.59 -4.64 9.81
CA ALA A 262 22.61 -5.47 10.52
C ALA A 262 21.87 -4.67 11.60
N LYS A 263 22.59 -3.86 12.40
CA LYS A 263 22.00 -2.93 13.38
C LYS A 263 21.15 -1.85 12.72
N PHE A 264 21.62 -1.31 11.59
CA PHE A 264 20.85 -0.37 10.80
C PHE A 264 19.50 -0.96 10.37
N ALA A 265 19.48 -2.21 9.89
CA ALA A 265 18.23 -2.86 9.47
C ALA A 265 17.22 -2.97 10.61
N ASP A 266 17.66 -3.31 11.83
CA ASP A 266 16.77 -3.35 12.99
C ASP A 266 16.23 -1.97 13.37
N ALA A 267 17.07 -0.95 13.37
CA ALA A 267 16.68 0.42 13.62
C ALA A 267 15.71 0.93 12.54
N PHE A 268 15.96 0.60 11.27
CA PHE A 268 15.10 0.96 10.16
C PHE A 268 13.70 0.34 10.29
N GLU A 269 13.59 -0.95 10.61
CA GLU A 269 12.29 -1.61 10.85
C GLU A 269 11.55 -0.93 12.02
N LYS A 270 12.24 -0.63 13.11
CA LYS A 270 11.65 -0.13 14.35
C LYS A 270 11.32 1.36 14.33
N GLU A 271 12.17 2.22 13.76
CA GLU A 271 12.02 3.67 13.82
C GLU A 271 11.46 4.28 12.54
N TYR A 272 11.79 3.70 11.37
CA TYR A 272 11.35 4.22 10.07
C TYR A 272 10.05 3.58 9.59
N VAL A 273 9.97 2.25 9.57
CA VAL A 273 8.78 1.52 9.09
C VAL A 273 7.66 1.57 10.13
N SER A 274 7.97 1.26 11.39
CA SER A 274 6.98 1.25 12.45
C SER A 274 6.62 2.68 12.88
N GLN A 275 5.32 3.02 12.79
CA GLN A 275 4.80 4.32 13.22
C GLN A 275 3.45 4.24 13.96
N GLY A 276 2.87 3.02 14.05
CA GLY A 276 1.52 2.85 14.59
C GLY A 276 0.42 3.15 13.58
N TYR A 277 -0.85 2.99 13.99
CA TYR A 277 -2.01 3.21 13.10
C TYR A 277 -2.71 4.55 13.33
N ASP A 278 -2.30 5.33 14.31
CA ASP A 278 -2.92 6.63 14.64
C ASP A 278 -2.03 7.83 14.27
N THR A 279 -0.79 7.57 13.87
CA THR A 279 0.18 8.61 13.51
C THR A 279 -0.03 9.10 12.07
N ASP A 280 -0.17 10.41 11.87
CA ASP A 280 -0.10 11.09 10.55
C ASP A 280 1.28 11.74 10.42
N ARG A 281 2.32 10.95 10.18
CA ARG A 281 3.70 11.40 10.09
C ARG A 281 3.96 12.11 8.75
N PRO A 282 4.32 13.40 8.74
CA PRO A 282 4.62 14.14 7.52
C PRO A 282 5.90 13.61 6.85
N ILE A 283 6.03 13.86 5.55
CA ILE A 283 7.18 13.39 4.78
C ILE A 283 8.49 14.02 5.22
N GLU A 284 8.43 15.25 5.70
CA GLU A 284 9.58 15.99 6.22
C GLU A 284 10.18 15.27 7.44
N GLU A 285 9.34 14.91 8.40
CA GLU A 285 9.73 14.12 9.58
C GLU A 285 10.25 12.74 9.18
N THR A 286 9.59 12.09 8.22
CA THR A 286 10.02 10.80 7.69
C THR A 286 11.44 10.89 7.11
N LEU A 287 11.77 11.96 6.38
CA LEU A 287 13.10 12.16 5.83
C LEU A 287 14.15 12.48 6.92
N GLU A 288 13.77 13.18 7.99
CA GLU A 288 14.65 13.43 9.13
C GLU A 288 15.00 12.14 9.88
N ILE A 289 14.01 11.29 10.13
CA ILE A 289 14.26 9.94 10.69
C ILE A 289 15.19 9.15 9.75
N GLY A 290 14.96 9.23 8.43
CA GLY A 290 15.82 8.60 7.44
C GLY A 290 17.27 9.06 7.55
N TRP A 291 17.52 10.36 7.68
CA TRP A 291 18.86 10.91 7.84
C TRP A 291 19.51 10.54 9.19
N LYS A 292 18.74 10.54 10.27
CA LYS A 292 19.20 10.03 11.57
C LYS A 292 19.73 8.59 11.45
N LEU A 293 18.98 7.74 10.76
CA LEU A 293 19.38 6.35 10.54
C LEU A 293 20.60 6.23 9.63
N LEU A 294 20.65 6.98 8.52
CA LEU A 294 21.80 6.99 7.62
C LEU A 294 23.07 7.47 8.31
N SER A 295 22.96 8.31 9.34
CA SER A 295 24.10 8.77 10.13
C SER A 295 24.70 7.66 11.03
N MET A 296 24.04 6.50 11.17
CA MET A 296 24.64 5.31 11.78
C MET A 296 25.72 4.67 10.90
N LEU A 297 25.67 4.94 9.60
CA LEU A 297 26.62 4.40 8.63
C LEU A 297 27.77 5.40 8.40
N PRO A 298 29.00 4.92 8.13
CA PRO A 298 30.08 5.79 7.73
C PRO A 298 29.73 6.62 6.48
N ARG A 299 30.10 7.89 6.45
CA ARG A 299 29.83 8.79 5.29
C ARG A 299 30.29 8.19 3.96
N ALA A 300 31.41 7.46 3.95
CA ALA A 300 31.95 6.79 2.76
C ALA A 300 31.04 5.71 2.17
N GLU A 301 30.10 5.18 2.96
CA GLU A 301 29.13 4.17 2.51
C GLU A 301 27.89 4.79 1.84
N LEU A 302 27.66 6.10 1.98
CA LEU A 302 26.47 6.80 1.48
C LEU A 302 26.64 7.23 0.00
N LYS A 303 26.99 6.28 -0.86
CA LYS A 303 27.39 6.50 -2.27
C LYS A 303 26.24 6.89 -3.20
N ARG A 304 24.99 6.79 -2.74
CA ARG A 304 23.78 7.12 -3.52
C ARG A 304 23.25 8.52 -3.22
N ILE A 305 23.99 9.31 -2.43
CA ILE A 305 23.60 10.64 -2.01
C ILE A 305 24.63 11.64 -2.54
N ASP A 306 24.16 12.71 -3.16
CA ASP A 306 24.99 13.82 -3.62
C ASP A 306 25.66 14.51 -2.43
N ASP A 307 26.93 14.91 -2.58
CA ASP A 307 27.72 15.57 -1.52
C ASP A 307 27.02 16.78 -0.90
N LYS A 308 26.33 17.58 -1.72
CA LYS A 308 25.54 18.74 -1.24
C LYS A 308 24.51 18.38 -0.17
N PHE A 309 23.90 17.20 -0.25
CA PHE A 309 22.92 16.74 0.74
C PHE A 309 23.60 16.12 1.96
N LEU A 310 24.75 15.43 1.73
CA LEU A 310 25.57 14.94 2.83
C LEU A 310 26.04 16.11 3.74
N ASP A 311 26.51 17.20 3.14
CA ASP A 311 26.97 18.39 3.89
C ASP A 311 25.82 19.09 4.64
N LEU A 312 24.60 19.00 4.13
CA LEU A 312 23.43 19.62 4.74
C LEU A 312 22.84 18.80 5.90
N TYR A 313 22.79 17.47 5.79
CA TYR A 313 21.97 16.62 6.65
C TYR A 313 22.71 15.55 7.44
N TYR A 314 23.91 15.10 6.98
CA TYR A 314 24.64 14.02 7.65
C TYR A 314 25.16 14.45 9.03
N GLY A 315 24.84 13.63 10.06
CA GLY A 315 25.32 13.87 11.44
C GLY A 315 24.67 15.04 12.20
N LYS A 316 23.52 15.51 11.70
CA LYS A 316 22.76 16.62 12.35
C LYS A 316 21.55 16.10 13.11
#